data_8c50beca309c86e9b4026c87d6a27f6f
#
_entry.id   8c50beca309c86e9b4026c87d6a27f6f
#
_cell.length_a   1.000
_cell.length_b   1.000
_cell.length_c   1.000
_cell.angle_alpha   90.00
_cell.angle_beta   90.00
_cell.angle_gamma   90.00
#
_symmetry.space_group_name_H-M   'P 1'
#
loop_
_entity.id
_entity.type
_entity.pdbx_description
1 polymer ?
#
loop_
_entity_poly.entity_id
_entity_poly.type
_entity_poly.pdbx_seq_one_letter_code
_entity_poly.pdbx_strand_id
1 'polypeptide(L)'
;MKYTDILVQIRQIVRSINLESKRIEKEYGISIPQLLCLDFLNGKETFQASHKEIKGFLKLNASTVTGIISRLESKGLVARLPKRDDKRVGLIAITANGVKMIKNTPEPLHQQLSSKLKMLPPEALNKLQTSFETIIDFLNIEVVDSAPIISAESIFPKKEH
;
A
#
# COMPACT_ATOMS: atom_id res chain seq x y z
N MET A 1 -3.94 4.10 33.16
CA MET A 1 -3.80 4.54 31.76
C MET A 1 -4.96 5.45 31.42
N LYS A 2 -4.66 6.62 30.92
CA LYS A 2 -5.73 7.59 30.58
C LYS A 2 -6.15 7.38 29.13
N TYR A 3 -7.44 7.54 28.83
CA TYR A 3 -7.94 7.46 27.44
C TYR A 3 -7.22 8.44 26.48
N THR A 4 -6.72 9.54 27.03
CA THR A 4 -5.91 10.52 26.28
C THR A 4 -4.64 9.92 25.69
N ASP A 5 -4.06 8.90 26.33
CA ASP A 5 -2.84 8.25 25.84
C ASP A 5 -3.12 7.51 24.53
N ILE A 6 -4.30 6.88 24.42
CA ILE A 6 -4.74 6.21 23.18
C ILE A 6 -4.84 7.23 22.03
N LEU A 7 -5.43 8.41 22.30
CA LEU A 7 -5.57 9.47 21.30
C LEU A 7 -4.19 10.01 20.84
N VAL A 8 -3.25 10.13 21.78
CA VAL A 8 -1.87 10.55 21.46
C VAL A 8 -1.20 9.49 20.59
N GLN A 9 -1.33 8.21 20.93
CA GLN A 9 -0.75 7.11 20.15
C GLN A 9 -1.32 7.04 18.74
N ILE A 10 -2.63 7.20 18.57
CA ILE A 10 -3.25 7.26 17.23
C ILE A 10 -2.66 8.42 16.41
N ARG A 11 -2.55 9.61 17.01
CA ARG A 11 -1.94 10.77 16.31
C ARG A 11 -0.48 10.53 15.95
N GLN A 12 0.28 9.86 16.81
CA GLN A 12 1.67 9.51 16.52
C GLN A 12 1.78 8.55 15.33
N ILE A 13 0.92 7.54 15.26
CA ILE A 13 0.87 6.61 14.13
C ILE A 13 0.56 7.35 12.84
N VAL A 14 -0.53 8.13 12.82
CA VAL A 14 -0.96 8.89 11.62
C VAL A 14 0.13 9.86 11.17
N ARG A 15 0.74 10.61 12.10
CA ARG A 15 1.81 11.54 11.79
C ARG A 15 3.03 10.83 11.20
N SER A 16 3.45 9.71 11.78
CA SER A 16 4.61 8.96 11.31
C SER A 16 4.41 8.44 9.89
N ILE A 17 3.22 7.92 9.58
CA ILE A 17 2.85 7.45 8.26
C ILE A 17 2.87 8.60 7.24
N ASN A 18 2.30 9.74 7.59
CA ASN A 18 2.25 10.89 6.70
C ASN A 18 3.64 11.46 6.41
N LEU A 19 4.50 11.55 7.43
CA LEU A 19 5.88 12.02 7.27
C LEU A 19 6.70 11.07 6.40
N GLU A 20 6.56 9.77 6.61
CA GLU A 20 7.23 8.75 5.80
C GLU A 20 6.80 8.84 4.33
N SER A 21 5.50 8.91 4.08
CA SER A 21 4.95 9.02 2.73
C SER A 21 5.53 10.22 1.97
N LYS A 22 5.55 11.39 2.59
CA LYS A 22 6.13 12.60 2.02
C LYS A 22 7.63 12.48 1.76
N ARG A 23 8.36 11.87 2.69
CA ARG A 23 9.82 11.66 2.54
C ARG A 23 10.13 10.74 1.39
N ILE A 24 9.44 9.59 1.27
CA ILE A 24 9.65 8.63 0.19
C ILE A 24 9.32 9.26 -1.17
N GLU A 25 8.22 10.00 -1.28
CA GLU A 25 7.89 10.72 -2.51
C GLU A 25 8.95 11.76 -2.89
N LYS A 26 9.42 12.54 -1.93
CA LYS A 26 10.41 13.58 -2.16
C LYS A 26 11.78 13.03 -2.52
N GLU A 27 12.27 12.02 -1.79
CA GLU A 27 13.63 11.50 -1.92
C GLU A 27 13.77 10.46 -3.04
N TYR A 28 12.73 9.67 -3.28
CA TYR A 28 12.78 8.54 -4.23
C TYR A 28 11.85 8.70 -5.42
N GLY A 29 10.99 9.71 -5.43
CA GLY A 29 10.07 9.98 -6.55
C GLY A 29 8.99 8.90 -6.74
N ILE A 30 8.67 8.15 -5.69
CA ILE A 30 7.69 7.07 -5.74
C ILE A 30 6.72 7.17 -4.55
N SER A 31 5.43 6.93 -4.80
CA SER A 31 4.45 6.85 -3.71
C SER A 31 4.47 5.47 -3.03
N ILE A 32 3.96 5.40 -1.79
CA ILE A 32 3.83 4.14 -1.07
C ILE A 32 3.01 3.10 -1.86
N PRO A 33 1.83 3.42 -2.46
CA PRO A 33 1.09 2.46 -3.26
C PRO A 33 1.87 1.94 -4.46
N GLN A 34 2.62 2.81 -5.13
CA GLN A 34 3.47 2.41 -6.23
C GLN A 34 4.56 1.44 -5.77
N LEU A 35 5.19 1.73 -4.63
CA LEU A 35 6.21 0.86 -4.04
C LEU A 35 5.63 -0.51 -3.64
N LEU A 36 4.45 -0.53 -3.01
CA LEU A 36 3.75 -1.76 -2.65
C LEU A 36 3.36 -2.59 -3.88
N CYS A 37 2.97 -1.93 -4.98
CA CYS A 37 2.71 -2.61 -6.26
C CYS A 37 3.98 -3.28 -6.80
N LEU A 38 5.12 -2.60 -6.77
CA LEU A 38 6.40 -3.17 -7.19
C LEU A 38 6.79 -4.37 -6.31
N ASP A 39 6.66 -4.25 -5.00
CA ASP A 39 6.95 -5.34 -4.07
C ASP A 39 6.07 -6.56 -4.33
N PHE A 40 4.79 -6.33 -4.59
CA PHE A 40 3.86 -7.41 -4.93
C PHE A 40 4.29 -8.15 -6.19
N LEU A 41 4.65 -7.43 -7.25
CA LEU A 41 5.13 -8.02 -8.49
C LEU A 41 6.45 -8.76 -8.29
N ASN A 42 7.37 -8.18 -7.53
CA ASN A 42 8.67 -8.79 -7.24
C ASN A 42 8.55 -10.08 -6.41
N GLY A 43 7.52 -10.19 -5.58
CA GLY A 43 7.22 -11.38 -4.80
C GLY A 43 6.51 -12.50 -5.56
N LYS A 44 6.04 -12.24 -6.76
CA LYS A 44 5.43 -13.25 -7.62
C LYS A 44 6.49 -14.16 -8.24
N GLU A 45 6.19 -15.43 -8.37
CA GLU A 45 7.09 -16.44 -8.97
C GLU A 45 7.53 -16.05 -10.39
N THR A 46 6.63 -15.49 -11.17
CA THR A 46 6.87 -15.04 -12.55
C THR A 46 7.15 -13.55 -12.67
N PHE A 47 7.25 -12.80 -11.57
CA PHE A 47 7.45 -11.35 -11.53
C PHE A 47 6.40 -10.53 -12.27
N GLN A 48 5.20 -11.08 -12.41
CA GLN A 48 4.09 -10.45 -13.12
C GLN A 48 2.75 -10.78 -12.47
N ALA A 49 1.77 -9.93 -12.69
CA ALA A 49 0.42 -10.11 -12.22
C ALA A 49 -0.58 -9.39 -13.14
N SER A 50 -1.84 -9.81 -13.08
CA SER A 50 -2.93 -9.10 -13.73
C SER A 50 -3.35 -7.86 -12.96
N HIS A 51 -4.06 -6.93 -13.61
CA HIS A 51 -4.68 -5.79 -12.97
C HIS A 51 -5.59 -6.22 -11.79
N LYS A 52 -6.35 -7.30 -11.98
CA LYS A 52 -7.24 -7.86 -10.94
C LYS A 52 -6.46 -8.33 -9.71
N GLU A 53 -5.34 -9.01 -9.89
CA GLU A 53 -4.50 -9.47 -8.79
C GLU A 53 -3.89 -8.29 -8.03
N ILE A 54 -3.40 -7.26 -8.74
CA ILE A 54 -2.85 -6.05 -8.13
C ILE A 54 -3.94 -5.31 -7.35
N LYS A 55 -5.12 -5.15 -7.93
CA LYS A 55 -6.28 -4.55 -7.26
C LYS A 55 -6.65 -5.31 -5.98
N GLY A 56 -6.68 -6.63 -6.03
CA GLY A 56 -6.98 -7.47 -4.86
C GLY A 56 -5.95 -7.33 -3.75
N PHE A 57 -4.69 -7.20 -4.10
CA PHE A 57 -3.60 -6.99 -3.13
C PHE A 57 -3.63 -5.59 -2.51
N LEU A 58 -3.73 -4.56 -3.33
CA LEU A 58 -3.73 -3.16 -2.87
C LEU A 58 -5.05 -2.77 -2.18
N LYS A 59 -6.13 -3.48 -2.45
CA LYS A 59 -7.50 -3.16 -1.97
C LYS A 59 -7.92 -1.73 -2.30
N LEU A 60 -7.61 -1.31 -3.51
CA LEU A 60 -7.98 -0.03 -4.09
C LEU A 60 -9.00 -0.24 -5.22
N ASN A 61 -9.72 0.82 -5.60
CA ASN A 61 -10.62 0.74 -6.74
C ASN A 61 -9.84 0.61 -8.07
N ALA A 62 -10.53 0.13 -9.12
CA ALA A 62 -9.90 -0.16 -10.41
C ALA A 62 -9.25 1.06 -11.06
N SER A 63 -9.85 2.24 -10.95
CA SER A 63 -9.32 3.46 -11.57
C SER A 63 -8.03 3.93 -10.88
N THR A 64 -7.96 3.84 -9.56
CA THR A 64 -6.76 4.15 -8.78
C THR A 64 -5.62 3.21 -9.14
N VAL A 65 -5.89 1.91 -9.22
CA VAL A 65 -4.89 0.90 -9.63
C VAL A 65 -4.40 1.15 -11.05
N THR A 66 -5.30 1.48 -11.98
CA THR A 66 -4.93 1.87 -13.35
C THR A 66 -3.98 3.07 -13.34
N GLY A 67 -4.25 4.08 -12.54
CA GLY A 67 -3.37 5.25 -12.38
C GLY A 67 -2.00 4.90 -11.81
N ILE A 68 -1.94 4.02 -10.81
CA ILE A 68 -0.68 3.53 -10.22
C ILE A 68 0.16 2.81 -11.29
N ILE A 69 -0.43 1.87 -12.02
CA ILE A 69 0.25 1.10 -13.06
C ILE A 69 0.75 2.03 -14.17
N SER A 70 -0.08 2.97 -14.62
CA SER A 70 0.31 3.92 -15.67
C SER A 70 1.49 4.81 -15.26
N ARG A 71 1.53 5.27 -14.01
CA ARG A 71 2.67 6.04 -13.49
C ARG A 71 3.93 5.20 -13.36
N LEU A 72 3.81 3.95 -12.92
CA LEU A 72 4.94 3.03 -12.86
C LEU A 72 5.48 2.71 -14.26
N GLU A 73 4.60 2.52 -15.23
CA GLU A 73 4.98 2.28 -16.63
C GLU A 73 5.70 3.50 -17.22
N SER A 74 5.19 4.70 -17.01
CA SER A 74 5.83 5.93 -17.51
C SER A 74 7.20 6.19 -16.89
N LYS A 75 7.45 5.69 -15.68
CA LYS A 75 8.76 5.71 -15.02
C LYS A 75 9.68 4.55 -15.44
N GLY A 76 9.22 3.64 -16.28
CA GLY A 76 9.98 2.46 -16.70
C GLY A 76 10.17 1.40 -15.61
N LEU A 77 9.34 1.41 -14.55
CA LEU A 77 9.45 0.49 -13.41
C LEU A 77 8.61 -0.78 -13.59
N VAL A 78 7.60 -0.73 -14.42
CA VAL A 78 6.83 -1.87 -14.90
C VAL A 78 6.63 -1.80 -16.41
N ALA A 79 6.29 -2.92 -17.03
CA ALA A 79 5.91 -3.03 -18.44
C ALA A 79 4.63 -3.83 -18.57
N ARG A 80 3.76 -3.41 -19.48
CA ARG A 80 2.60 -4.19 -19.87
C ARG A 80 3.04 -5.23 -20.88
N LEU A 81 2.74 -6.50 -20.60
CA LEU A 81 3.05 -7.58 -21.50
C LEU A 81 2.01 -7.68 -22.61
N PRO A 82 2.40 -8.09 -23.84
CA PRO A 82 1.46 -8.37 -24.91
C PRO A 82 0.47 -9.45 -24.48
N LYS A 83 -0.81 -9.24 -24.80
CA LYS A 83 -1.83 -10.28 -24.63
C LYS A 83 -1.52 -11.45 -25.54
N ARG A 84 -1.31 -12.61 -24.95
CA ARG A 84 -1.23 -13.88 -25.68
C ARG A 84 -2.63 -14.49 -25.80
N ASP A 85 -2.76 -15.64 -26.40
CA ASP A 85 -3.96 -16.38 -26.85
C ASP A 85 -5.28 -16.15 -26.09
N ASP A 86 -5.27 -15.88 -24.80
CA ASP A 86 -6.41 -15.32 -24.07
C ASP A 86 -6.31 -13.79 -24.00
N LYS A 87 -6.90 -13.12 -24.95
CA LYS A 87 -6.88 -11.66 -25.11
C LYS A 87 -7.56 -10.86 -23.99
N ARG A 88 -8.11 -11.51 -22.97
CA ARG A 88 -8.87 -10.86 -21.90
C ARG A 88 -8.02 -10.44 -20.72
N VAL A 89 -6.87 -11.08 -20.50
CA VAL A 89 -6.02 -10.83 -19.34
C VAL A 89 -4.69 -10.23 -19.79
N GLY A 90 -4.52 -8.93 -19.53
CA GLY A 90 -3.22 -8.27 -19.64
C GLY A 90 -2.39 -8.52 -18.39
N LEU A 91 -1.09 -8.73 -18.55
CA LEU A 91 -0.15 -8.91 -17.44
C LEU A 91 0.76 -7.68 -17.34
N ILE A 92 1.08 -7.34 -16.09
CA ILE A 92 2.01 -6.28 -15.75
C ILE A 92 3.23 -6.95 -15.10
N ALA A 93 4.42 -6.68 -15.64
CA ALA A 93 5.67 -7.23 -15.14
C ALA A 93 6.53 -6.13 -14.53
N ILE A 94 7.24 -6.44 -13.45
CA ILE A 94 8.28 -5.56 -12.92
C ILE A 94 9.50 -5.58 -13.86
N THR A 95 10.11 -4.42 -14.05
CA THR A 95 11.35 -4.28 -14.80
C THR A 95 12.58 -4.36 -13.90
N ALA A 96 13.77 -4.47 -14.49
CA ALA A 96 15.03 -4.39 -13.75
C ALA A 96 15.14 -3.05 -12.98
N ASN A 97 14.67 -1.95 -13.56
CA ASN A 97 14.60 -0.65 -12.88
C ASN A 97 13.61 -0.66 -11.71
N GLY A 98 12.50 -1.37 -11.83
CA GLY A 98 11.55 -1.56 -10.74
C GLY A 98 12.17 -2.31 -9.57
N VAL A 99 12.91 -3.38 -9.82
CA VAL A 99 13.65 -4.13 -8.78
C VAL A 99 14.70 -3.24 -8.11
N LYS A 100 15.43 -2.46 -8.87
CA LYS A 100 16.42 -1.51 -8.36
C LYS A 100 15.78 -0.43 -7.48
N MET A 101 14.60 0.07 -7.85
CA MET A 101 13.83 1.01 -7.05
C MET A 101 13.49 0.44 -5.67
N ILE A 102 13.02 -0.80 -5.60
CA ILE A 102 12.73 -1.49 -4.34
C ILE A 102 13.99 -1.57 -3.47
N LYS A 103 15.12 -1.98 -4.04
CA LYS A 103 16.38 -2.13 -3.30
C LYS A 103 16.92 -0.82 -2.74
N ASN A 104 16.68 0.28 -3.43
CA ASN A 104 17.19 1.61 -3.07
C ASN A 104 16.25 2.38 -2.15
N THR A 105 15.01 1.95 -1.99
CA THR A 105 14.00 2.61 -1.15
C THR A 105 13.93 1.94 0.22
N PRO A 106 13.86 2.71 1.32
CA PRO A 106 13.67 2.13 2.65
C PRO A 106 12.39 1.32 2.73
N GLU A 107 12.39 0.28 3.53
CA GLU A 107 11.20 -0.53 3.79
C GLU A 107 10.12 0.32 4.47
N PRO A 108 8.91 0.45 3.88
CA PRO A 108 7.84 1.22 4.47
C PRO A 108 7.42 0.72 5.85
N LEU A 109 7.01 1.64 6.73
CA LEU A 109 6.51 1.32 8.08
C LEU A 109 5.44 0.22 8.07
N HIS A 110 4.55 0.26 7.08
CA HIS A 110 3.52 -0.76 6.91
C HIS A 110 4.11 -2.17 6.71
N GLN A 111 5.14 -2.32 5.90
CA GLN A 111 5.80 -3.60 5.70
C GLN A 111 6.57 -4.05 6.93
N GLN A 112 7.28 -3.13 7.59
CA GLN A 112 7.96 -3.41 8.85
C GLN A 112 6.97 -3.89 9.91
N LEU A 113 5.81 -3.24 10.02
CA LEU A 113 4.74 -3.63 10.92
C LEU A 113 4.19 -5.02 10.56
N SER A 114 3.91 -5.26 9.27
CA SER A 114 3.43 -6.56 8.78
C SER A 114 4.37 -7.70 9.17
N SER A 115 5.66 -7.51 8.99
CA SER A 115 6.67 -8.52 9.36
C SER A 115 6.67 -8.80 10.87
N LYS A 116 6.54 -7.76 11.68
CA LYS A 116 6.47 -7.90 13.15
C LYS A 116 5.18 -8.57 13.63
N LEU A 117 4.04 -8.22 13.02
CA LEU A 117 2.74 -8.82 13.36
C LEU A 117 2.71 -10.33 13.06
N LYS A 118 3.35 -10.76 11.97
CA LYS A 118 3.46 -12.19 11.62
C LYS A 118 4.21 -13.02 12.67
N MET A 119 5.03 -12.39 13.49
CA MET A 119 5.80 -13.05 14.55
C MET A 119 5.04 -13.15 15.88
N LEU A 120 3.89 -12.47 15.99
CA LEU A 120 3.11 -12.51 17.23
C LEU A 120 2.38 -13.84 17.40
N PRO A 121 2.24 -14.32 18.64
CA PRO A 121 1.36 -15.44 18.94
C PRO A 121 -0.09 -15.10 18.54
N PRO A 122 -0.90 -16.10 18.11
CA PRO A 122 -2.28 -15.88 17.68
C PRO A 122 -3.14 -15.12 18.71
N GLU A 123 -2.96 -15.38 20.00
CA GLU A 123 -3.68 -14.70 21.06
C GLU A 123 -3.38 -13.19 21.11
N ALA A 124 -2.12 -12.81 20.97
CA ALA A 124 -1.70 -11.40 20.95
C ALA A 124 -2.22 -10.70 19.69
N LEU A 125 -2.18 -11.38 18.55
CA LEU A 125 -2.73 -10.85 17.29
C LEU A 125 -4.24 -10.63 17.39
N ASN A 126 -4.99 -11.57 17.94
CA ASN A 126 -6.44 -11.44 18.15
C ASN A 126 -6.79 -10.27 19.08
N LYS A 127 -6.04 -10.09 20.17
CA LYS A 127 -6.24 -8.95 21.08
C LYS A 127 -6.04 -7.60 20.38
N LEU A 128 -4.99 -7.49 19.56
CA LEU A 128 -4.74 -6.29 18.75
C LEU A 128 -5.86 -6.06 17.76
N GLN A 129 -6.27 -7.07 17.02
CA GLN A 129 -7.35 -6.98 16.04
C GLN A 129 -8.63 -6.46 16.69
N THR A 130 -9.09 -7.08 17.78
CA THR A 130 -10.31 -6.67 18.51
C THR A 130 -10.21 -5.23 19.01
N SER A 131 -9.03 -4.80 19.48
CA SER A 131 -8.82 -3.43 19.95
C SER A 131 -8.94 -2.42 18.81
N PHE A 132 -8.39 -2.72 17.65
CA PHE A 132 -8.52 -1.86 16.46
C PHE A 132 -9.94 -1.82 15.92
N GLU A 133 -10.64 -2.96 15.87
CA GLU A 133 -12.05 -3.03 15.48
C GLU A 133 -12.91 -2.13 16.37
N THR A 134 -12.70 -2.16 17.69
CA THR A 134 -13.38 -1.28 18.63
C THR A 134 -13.15 0.20 18.33
N ILE A 135 -11.92 0.59 18.00
CA ILE A 135 -11.60 1.98 17.66
C ILE A 135 -12.29 2.39 16.34
N ILE A 136 -12.28 1.51 15.35
CA ILE A 136 -12.93 1.73 14.05
C ILE A 136 -14.44 1.93 14.24
N ASP A 137 -15.06 1.08 15.04
CA ASP A 137 -16.49 1.16 15.36
C ASP A 137 -16.85 2.48 16.07
N PHE A 138 -16.03 2.91 17.04
CA PHE A 138 -16.26 4.19 17.74
C PHE A 138 -16.14 5.40 16.82
N LEU A 139 -15.33 5.30 15.77
CA LEU A 139 -15.17 6.37 14.79
C LEU A 139 -16.23 6.34 13.67
N ASN A 140 -17.11 5.33 13.67
CA ASN A 140 -18.09 5.08 12.61
C ASN A 140 -17.44 5.13 11.20
N ILE A 141 -16.22 4.62 11.11
CA ILE A 141 -15.53 4.50 9.84
C ILE A 141 -16.27 3.40 9.08
N GLU A 142 -17.10 3.79 8.10
CA GLU A 142 -17.57 2.83 7.11
C GLU A 142 -16.33 2.17 6.49
N VAL A 143 -16.44 0.88 6.18
CA VAL A 143 -15.38 0.15 5.48
C VAL A 143 -15.28 0.75 4.07
N VAL A 144 -14.76 1.94 4.01
CA VAL A 144 -14.22 2.52 2.78
C VAL A 144 -13.06 1.62 2.43
N ASP A 145 -13.02 1.16 1.18
CA ASP A 145 -11.95 0.34 0.60
C ASP A 145 -10.68 0.47 1.44
N SER A 146 -10.36 -0.57 2.19
CA SER A 146 -9.24 -0.55 3.13
C SER A 146 -7.93 -0.54 2.35
N ALA A 147 -7.74 0.60 1.67
CA ALA A 147 -6.49 0.92 1.03
C ALA A 147 -5.39 0.75 2.07
N PRO A 148 -4.29 0.05 1.76
CA PRO A 148 -3.11 0.07 2.61
C PRO A 148 -2.82 1.54 2.95
N ILE A 149 -2.44 1.84 4.18
CA ILE A 149 -2.21 3.19 4.71
C ILE A 149 -1.28 3.95 3.77
N ILE A 150 -1.84 4.80 2.89
CA ILE A 150 -1.18 5.10 1.63
C ILE A 150 -0.79 6.53 1.54
N SER A 151 -1.08 7.46 2.06
CA SER A 151 -0.70 8.87 2.03
C SER A 151 -1.81 9.77 2.59
N ALA A 152 -1.40 10.92 3.06
CA ALA A 152 -2.34 11.95 3.52
C ALA A 152 -3.35 12.35 2.42
N GLU A 153 -2.98 12.22 1.15
CA GLU A 153 -3.84 12.57 0.01
C GLU A 153 -5.01 11.62 -0.21
N SER A 154 -4.88 10.35 0.17
CA SER A 154 -5.98 9.39 0.09
C SER A 154 -6.96 9.48 1.27
N ILE A 155 -6.52 10.08 2.38
CA ILE A 155 -7.36 10.30 3.57
C ILE A 155 -8.14 11.62 3.47
N PHE A 156 -7.56 12.61 2.78
CA PHE A 156 -8.18 13.92 2.57
C PHE A 156 -8.20 14.24 1.07
N PRO A 157 -9.27 13.89 0.35
CA PRO A 157 -9.40 14.30 -1.05
C PRO A 157 -9.29 15.83 -1.13
N LYS A 158 -8.42 16.32 -2.01
CA LYS A 158 -8.33 17.75 -2.30
C LYS A 158 -9.73 18.23 -2.68
N LYS A 159 -10.26 19.22 -1.97
CA LYS A 159 -11.43 19.96 -2.44
C LYS A 159 -11.01 20.60 -3.77
N GLU A 160 -11.63 20.15 -4.84
CA GLU A 160 -11.58 20.86 -6.12
C GLU A 160 -12.16 22.26 -5.91
N HIS A 161 -11.36 23.28 -6.18
CA HIS A 161 -11.82 24.66 -6.30
C HIS A 161 -12.24 24.92 -7.74
#